data_b9b5f9dcf7df8c9aa5a7ec887a41d462
#
_entry.id   b9b5f9dcf7df8c9aa5a7ec887a41d462
#
_cell.length_a   1.000
_cell.length_b   1.000
_cell.length_c   1.000
_cell.angle_alpha   90.00
_cell.angle_beta   90.00
_cell.angle_gamma   90.00
#
_symmetry.space_group_name_H-M   'P 1'
#
loop_
_entity.id
_entity.type
_entity.pdbx_description
1 polymer ?
#
loop_
_entity_poly.entity_id
_entity_poly.type
_entity_poly.pdbx_seq_one_letter_code
_entity_poly.pdbx_strand_id
1 'polypeptide(L)'
;MKIIDYYMTPGSPWTYLGHARLAEMAKRHGAKVNVKPVDFGVIFPQSGGLPLPKRAPQRQAYRLMELKRWREHLGVPIVIQPKFFPVDGAPAAALIAAAPEEKRMAMAGDFLSALWKDDRNIADPAVLEEIGKRHGVTQGAKATYEAFTQEALRRNVFGAPSYVYRDEIFWGQDRLDFLDRALAK
;
A
#
# COMPACT_ATOMS: atom_id res chain seq x y z
N MET A 1 -20.86 2.71 11.96
CA MET A 1 -19.40 2.55 12.09
C MET A 1 -18.73 3.03 10.80
N LYS A 2 -17.69 3.87 10.87
CA LYS A 2 -16.95 4.33 9.68
C LYS A 2 -15.98 3.24 9.26
N ILE A 3 -16.04 2.81 8.00
CA ILE A 3 -15.18 1.74 7.45
C ILE A 3 -14.48 2.27 6.21
N ILE A 4 -13.17 2.15 6.15
CA ILE A 4 -12.32 2.52 5.02
C ILE A 4 -11.75 1.24 4.42
N ASP A 5 -12.08 0.93 3.18
CA ASP A 5 -11.39 -0.12 2.43
C ASP A 5 -10.10 0.46 1.84
N TYR A 6 -8.97 -0.09 2.24
CA TYR A 6 -7.65 0.38 1.87
C TYR A 6 -6.96 -0.60 0.93
N TYR A 7 -6.97 -0.29 -0.37
CA TYR A 7 -6.33 -1.08 -1.42
C TYR A 7 -4.89 -0.62 -1.61
N MET A 8 -3.95 -1.52 -1.40
CA MET A 8 -2.53 -1.19 -1.32
C MET A 8 -1.63 -2.26 -1.94
N THR A 9 -0.38 -1.90 -2.17
CA THR A 9 0.69 -2.86 -2.46
C THR A 9 1.94 -2.49 -1.67
N PRO A 10 2.66 -3.47 -1.07
CA PRO A 10 3.88 -3.20 -0.31
C PRO A 10 5.02 -2.62 -1.16
N GLY A 11 4.98 -2.81 -2.50
CA GLY A 11 5.93 -2.22 -3.42
C GLY A 11 5.70 -0.74 -3.77
N SER A 12 4.68 -0.07 -3.22
CA SER A 12 4.38 1.33 -3.56
C SER A 12 4.96 2.32 -2.55
N PRO A 13 5.80 3.29 -2.99
CA PRO A 13 6.29 4.36 -2.12
C PRO A 13 5.17 5.31 -1.69
N TRP A 14 4.15 5.49 -2.53
CA TRP A 14 2.99 6.30 -2.20
C TRP A 14 2.15 5.66 -1.11
N THR A 15 2.07 4.32 -1.11
CA THR A 15 1.48 3.56 -0.02
C THR A 15 2.27 3.77 1.28
N TYR A 16 3.60 3.66 1.23
CA TYR A 16 4.46 3.89 2.38
C TYR A 16 4.27 5.29 2.99
N LEU A 17 4.31 6.33 2.16
CA LEU A 17 4.17 7.73 2.61
C LEU A 17 2.80 8.03 3.23
N GLY A 18 1.74 7.33 2.81
CA GLY A 18 0.38 7.52 3.33
C GLY A 18 0.00 6.62 4.50
N HIS A 19 0.73 5.52 4.71
CA HIS A 19 0.30 4.42 5.58
C HIS A 19 0.10 4.83 7.05
N ALA A 20 1.11 5.44 7.67
CA ALA A 20 1.04 5.90 9.05
C ALA A 20 -0.01 7.01 9.23
N ARG A 21 -0.08 7.95 8.27
CA ARG A 21 -1.07 9.04 8.27
C ARG A 21 -2.50 8.52 8.20
N LEU A 22 -2.74 7.47 7.40
CA LEU A 22 -4.05 6.81 7.36
C LEU A 22 -4.40 6.19 8.72
N ALA A 23 -3.45 5.51 9.38
CA ALA A 23 -3.67 4.89 10.68
C ALA A 23 -4.05 5.93 11.75
N GLU A 24 -3.33 7.05 11.80
CA GLU A 24 -3.60 8.16 12.72
C GLU A 24 -4.95 8.81 12.44
N MET A 25 -5.26 9.04 11.17
CA MET A 25 -6.54 9.60 10.74
C MET A 25 -7.71 8.67 11.14
N ALA A 26 -7.60 7.39 10.85
CA ALA A 26 -8.63 6.42 11.21
C ALA A 26 -8.87 6.39 12.73
N LYS A 27 -7.80 6.43 13.52
CA LYS A 27 -7.88 6.50 14.99
C LYS A 27 -8.62 7.76 15.45
N ARG A 28 -8.29 8.93 14.91
CA ARG A 28 -8.98 10.20 15.27
C ARG A 28 -10.47 10.18 15.00
N HIS A 29 -10.88 9.52 13.90
CA HIS A 29 -12.28 9.46 13.50
C HIS A 29 -13.04 8.22 14.04
N GLY A 30 -12.38 7.35 14.82
CA GLY A 30 -12.96 6.07 15.22
C GLY A 30 -13.33 5.18 14.04
N ALA A 31 -12.60 5.28 12.94
CA ALA A 31 -12.83 4.52 11.72
C ALA A 31 -12.04 3.21 11.73
N LYS A 32 -12.65 2.15 11.20
CA LYS A 32 -11.99 0.88 10.92
C LYS A 32 -11.33 0.93 9.55
N VAL A 33 -10.12 0.41 9.42
CA VAL A 33 -9.42 0.26 8.14
C VAL A 33 -9.33 -1.21 7.76
N ASN A 34 -9.99 -1.58 6.67
CA ASN A 34 -9.86 -2.90 6.07
C ASN A 34 -8.68 -2.89 5.10
N VAL A 35 -7.54 -3.40 5.51
CA VAL A 35 -6.35 -3.47 4.66
C VAL A 35 -6.49 -4.60 3.65
N LYS A 36 -6.42 -4.24 2.37
CA LYS A 36 -6.61 -5.16 1.23
C LYS A 36 -5.42 -5.03 0.28
N PRO A 37 -4.38 -5.86 0.44
CA PRO A 37 -3.32 -5.93 -0.55
C PRO A 37 -3.86 -6.46 -1.87
N VAL A 38 -3.47 -5.84 -3.00
CA VAL A 38 -3.97 -6.18 -4.34
C VAL A 38 -2.86 -6.21 -5.38
N ASP A 39 -3.09 -6.96 -6.45
CA ASP A 39 -2.16 -7.14 -7.57
C ASP A 39 -2.40 -6.09 -8.67
N PHE A 40 -1.51 -5.11 -8.76
CA PHE A 40 -1.55 -4.13 -9.84
C PHE A 40 -1.06 -4.67 -11.19
N GLY A 41 -0.43 -5.84 -11.23
CA GLY A 41 -0.17 -6.55 -12.48
C GLY A 41 -1.47 -6.99 -13.18
N VAL A 42 -2.48 -7.31 -12.38
CA VAL A 42 -3.84 -7.66 -12.87
C VAL A 42 -4.69 -6.41 -13.11
N ILE A 43 -4.57 -5.38 -12.26
CA ILE A 43 -5.42 -4.17 -12.33
C ILE A 43 -5.00 -3.24 -13.48
N PHE A 44 -3.71 -2.98 -13.66
CA PHE A 44 -3.22 -2.01 -14.65
C PHE A 44 -3.66 -2.28 -16.09
N PRO A 45 -3.61 -3.52 -16.62
CA PRO A 45 -4.08 -3.79 -17.98
C PRO A 45 -5.54 -3.41 -18.22
N GLN A 46 -6.37 -3.43 -17.18
CA GLN A 46 -7.80 -3.15 -17.28
C GLN A 46 -8.16 -1.70 -16.97
N SER A 47 -7.23 -0.93 -16.39
CA SER A 47 -7.46 0.45 -15.93
C SER A 47 -6.60 1.51 -16.63
N GLY A 48 -5.81 1.12 -17.63
CA GLY A 48 -4.89 2.01 -18.34
C GLY A 48 -3.64 2.38 -17.54
N GLY A 49 -3.40 1.72 -16.39
CA GLY A 49 -2.19 1.89 -15.60
C GLY A 49 -0.97 1.27 -16.28
N LEU A 50 0.22 1.80 -15.96
CA LEU A 50 1.48 1.25 -16.46
C LEU A 50 2.44 0.97 -15.30
N PRO A 51 3.09 -0.22 -15.28
CA PRO A 51 4.22 -0.48 -14.41
C PRO A 51 5.32 0.57 -14.63
N LEU A 52 6.06 0.92 -13.57
CA LEU A 52 7.06 1.98 -13.63
C LEU A 52 8.04 1.87 -14.82
N PRO A 53 8.63 0.70 -15.12
CA PRO A 53 9.57 0.58 -16.25
C PRO A 53 8.95 0.85 -17.63
N LYS A 54 7.62 0.72 -17.75
CA LYS A 54 6.88 0.98 -19.01
C LYS A 54 6.38 2.41 -19.13
N ARG A 55 6.58 3.25 -18.12
CA ARG A 55 6.21 4.67 -18.16
C ARG A 55 7.23 5.48 -18.96
N ALA A 56 6.77 6.56 -19.59
CA ALA A 56 7.66 7.50 -20.29
C ALA A 56 8.78 8.00 -19.36
N PRO A 57 10.02 8.21 -19.87
CA PRO A 57 11.18 8.63 -19.04
C PRO A 57 10.90 9.90 -18.23
N GLN A 58 10.16 10.85 -18.80
CA GLN A 58 9.76 12.09 -18.11
C GLN A 58 8.92 11.80 -16.84
N ARG A 59 8.01 10.84 -16.91
CA ARG A 59 7.20 10.43 -15.76
C ARG A 59 7.99 9.68 -14.70
N GLN A 60 8.99 8.90 -15.12
CA GLN A 60 9.90 8.21 -14.19
C GLN A 60 10.78 9.24 -13.45
N ALA A 61 11.34 10.22 -14.17
CA ALA A 61 12.14 11.31 -13.58
C ALA A 61 11.29 12.17 -12.63
N TYR A 62 10.10 12.57 -13.04
CA TYR A 62 9.17 13.34 -12.21
C TYR A 62 8.82 12.62 -10.90
N ARG A 63 8.61 11.29 -10.97
CA ARG A 63 8.36 10.48 -9.77
C ARG A 63 9.45 10.65 -8.72
N LEU A 64 10.72 10.67 -9.12
CA LEU A 64 11.84 10.86 -8.19
C LEU A 64 11.83 12.26 -7.55
N MET A 65 11.47 13.29 -8.32
CA MET A 65 11.31 14.65 -7.78
C MET A 65 10.17 14.71 -6.76
N GLU A 66 9.03 14.09 -7.06
CA GLU A 66 7.89 14.03 -6.13
C GLU A 66 8.22 13.28 -4.85
N LEU A 67 8.93 12.15 -4.92
CA LEU A 67 9.35 11.42 -3.73
C LEU A 67 10.26 12.28 -2.82
N LYS A 68 11.16 13.09 -3.39
CA LYS A 68 11.99 14.03 -2.62
C LYS A 68 11.14 15.09 -1.94
N ARG A 69 10.22 15.75 -2.67
CA ARG A 69 9.32 16.77 -2.15
C ARG A 69 8.47 16.22 -1.00
N TRP A 70 7.87 15.05 -1.21
CA TRP A 70 7.02 14.43 -0.18
C TRP A 70 7.81 13.97 1.04
N ARG A 71 9.04 13.46 0.85
CA ARG A 71 9.95 13.15 1.97
C ARG A 71 10.19 14.37 2.84
N GLU A 72 10.53 15.49 2.22
CA GLU A 72 10.81 16.74 2.92
C GLU A 72 9.55 17.31 3.58
N HIS A 73 8.45 17.37 2.85
CA HIS A 73 7.18 17.90 3.34
C HIS A 73 6.62 17.12 4.53
N LEU A 74 6.70 15.80 4.49
CA LEU A 74 6.15 14.93 5.53
C LEU A 74 7.16 14.63 6.66
N GLY A 75 8.44 14.91 6.47
CA GLY A 75 9.50 14.51 7.41
C GLY A 75 9.64 13.00 7.56
N VAL A 76 9.18 12.21 6.57
CA VAL A 76 9.19 10.75 6.62
C VAL A 76 10.48 10.20 6.00
N PRO A 77 11.24 9.35 6.71
CA PRO A 77 12.44 8.75 6.16
C PRO A 77 12.07 7.77 5.04
N ILE A 78 12.51 8.07 3.82
CA ILE A 78 12.32 7.18 2.66
C ILE A 78 13.60 7.12 1.83
N VAL A 79 14.00 5.91 1.45
CA VAL A 79 15.03 5.67 0.44
C VAL A 79 14.41 5.91 -0.93
N ILE A 80 14.86 6.94 -1.64
CA ILE A 80 14.24 7.37 -2.92
C ILE A 80 14.41 6.32 -4.01
N GLN A 81 15.54 5.63 -4.03
CA GLN A 81 15.87 4.56 -4.97
C GLN A 81 16.39 3.35 -4.20
N PRO A 82 15.48 2.54 -3.61
CA PRO A 82 15.89 1.34 -2.89
C PRO A 82 16.61 0.36 -3.80
N LYS A 83 17.62 -0.31 -3.27
CA LYS A 83 18.45 -1.29 -3.99
C LYS A 83 17.62 -2.42 -4.60
N PHE A 84 16.54 -2.81 -3.92
CA PHE A 84 15.69 -3.93 -4.31
C PHE A 84 14.41 -3.52 -5.04
N PHE A 85 14.28 -2.27 -5.43
CA PHE A 85 13.12 -1.81 -6.19
C PHE A 85 13.46 -1.66 -7.69
N PRO A 86 12.64 -2.16 -8.63
CA PRO A 86 11.36 -2.82 -8.43
C PRO A 86 11.49 -4.23 -7.84
N VAL A 87 10.53 -4.65 -7.03
CA VAL A 87 10.53 -5.91 -6.29
C VAL A 87 9.21 -6.66 -6.52
N ASP A 88 9.25 -7.99 -6.51
CA ASP A 88 8.03 -8.80 -6.42
C ASP A 88 7.43 -8.66 -5.02
N GLY A 89 6.33 -7.92 -4.92
CA GLY A 89 5.61 -7.72 -3.67
C GLY A 89 4.53 -8.77 -3.39
N ALA A 90 4.28 -9.71 -4.30
CA ALA A 90 3.18 -10.67 -4.16
C ALA A 90 3.33 -11.61 -2.94
N PRO A 91 4.51 -12.15 -2.61
CA PRO A 91 4.67 -12.96 -1.40
C PRO A 91 4.36 -12.17 -0.11
N ALA A 92 4.85 -10.94 0.00
CA ALA A 92 4.54 -10.06 1.14
C ALA A 92 3.05 -9.71 1.20
N ALA A 93 2.42 -9.41 0.07
CA ALA A 93 1.00 -9.14 -0.03
C ALA A 93 0.14 -10.34 0.41
N ALA A 94 0.53 -11.55 0.02
CA ALA A 94 -0.14 -12.78 0.44
C ALA A 94 -0.03 -13.03 1.95
N LEU A 95 1.11 -12.71 2.58
CA LEU A 95 1.27 -12.78 4.03
C LEU A 95 0.39 -11.74 4.74
N ILE A 96 0.35 -10.49 4.25
CA ILE A 96 -0.56 -9.46 4.77
C ILE A 96 -2.02 -9.92 4.66
N ALA A 97 -2.41 -10.52 3.54
CA ALA A 97 -3.77 -11.04 3.34
C ALA A 97 -4.12 -12.18 4.30
N ALA A 98 -3.13 -13.00 4.70
CA ALA A 98 -3.29 -14.10 5.65
C ALA A 98 -3.40 -13.62 7.11
N ALA A 99 -2.91 -12.43 7.43
CA ALA A 99 -2.92 -11.93 8.80
C ALA A 99 -4.36 -11.70 9.30
N PRO A 100 -4.62 -11.88 10.61
CA PRO A 100 -5.84 -11.40 11.22
C PRO A 100 -6.08 -9.92 10.92
N GLU A 101 -7.33 -9.54 10.74
CA GLU A 101 -7.68 -8.21 10.23
C GLU A 101 -7.06 -7.07 11.06
N GLU A 102 -7.08 -7.22 12.37
CA GLU A 102 -6.51 -6.25 13.34
C GLU A 102 -4.98 -6.13 13.26
N LYS A 103 -4.29 -7.12 12.69
CA LYS A 103 -2.83 -7.13 12.51
C LYS A 103 -2.38 -6.67 11.12
N ARG A 104 -3.28 -6.67 10.13
CA ARG A 104 -2.92 -6.35 8.73
C ARG A 104 -2.28 -4.99 8.58
N MET A 105 -2.79 -3.99 9.30
CA MET A 105 -2.24 -2.62 9.23
C MET A 105 -0.79 -2.60 9.73
N ALA A 106 -0.49 -3.18 10.88
CA ALA A 106 0.86 -3.24 11.43
C ALA A 106 1.81 -4.05 10.52
N MET A 107 1.36 -5.21 10.03
CA MET A 107 2.17 -6.06 9.15
C MET A 107 2.47 -5.38 7.81
N ALA A 108 1.49 -4.70 7.22
CA ALA A 108 1.69 -3.90 6.00
C ALA A 108 2.72 -2.79 6.23
N GLY A 109 2.66 -2.10 7.37
CA GLY A 109 3.63 -1.08 7.78
C GLY A 109 5.05 -1.62 7.89
N ASP A 110 5.23 -2.84 8.44
CA ASP A 110 6.53 -3.49 8.56
C ASP A 110 7.13 -3.81 7.16
N PHE A 111 6.35 -4.36 6.24
CA PHE A 111 6.82 -4.62 4.87
C PHE A 111 7.14 -3.33 4.10
N LEU A 112 6.29 -2.31 4.23
CA LEU A 112 6.53 -1.00 3.63
C LEU A 112 7.81 -0.35 4.17
N SER A 113 8.04 -0.42 5.48
CA SER A 113 9.24 0.11 6.12
C SER A 113 10.49 -0.68 5.72
N ALA A 114 10.40 -2.01 5.68
CA ALA A 114 11.52 -2.86 5.26
C ALA A 114 12.04 -2.45 3.88
N LEU A 115 11.16 -2.21 2.89
CA LEU A 115 11.56 -1.79 1.55
C LEU A 115 11.98 -0.32 1.50
N TRP A 116 11.12 0.59 1.98
CA TRP A 116 11.24 2.02 1.69
C TRP A 116 12.07 2.80 2.70
N LYS A 117 12.27 2.28 3.91
CA LYS A 117 13.09 2.90 4.95
C LYS A 117 14.40 2.16 5.16
N ASP A 118 14.33 0.83 5.27
CA ASP A 118 15.45 0.00 5.70
C ASP A 118 16.21 -0.65 4.53
N ASP A 119 15.79 -0.37 3.27
CA ASP A 119 16.40 -0.85 2.02
C ASP A 119 16.56 -2.38 1.97
N ARG A 120 15.54 -3.11 2.46
CA ARG A 120 15.52 -4.58 2.51
C ARG A 120 14.68 -5.17 1.39
N ASN A 121 15.04 -6.37 0.94
CA ASN A 121 14.28 -7.10 -0.08
C ASN A 121 13.06 -7.79 0.54
N ILE A 122 11.86 -7.27 0.28
CA ILE A 122 10.60 -7.87 0.76
C ILE A 122 10.18 -9.15 0.01
N ALA A 123 10.92 -9.57 -1.02
CA ALA A 123 10.78 -10.87 -1.65
C ALA A 123 11.76 -11.92 -1.08
N ASP A 124 12.69 -11.51 -0.23
CA ASP A 124 13.64 -12.42 0.41
C ASP A 124 12.92 -13.33 1.42
N PRO A 125 13.07 -14.67 1.31
CA PRO A 125 12.45 -15.60 2.26
C PRO A 125 12.76 -15.31 3.73
N ALA A 126 13.96 -14.84 4.05
CA ALA A 126 14.33 -14.50 5.44
C ALA A 126 13.56 -13.27 5.94
N VAL A 127 13.37 -12.26 5.09
CA VAL A 127 12.58 -11.06 5.44
C VAL A 127 11.10 -11.39 5.58
N LEU A 128 10.58 -12.23 4.68
CA LEU A 128 9.19 -12.70 4.72
C LEU A 128 8.93 -13.50 6.01
N GLU A 129 9.84 -14.42 6.35
CA GLU A 129 9.74 -15.25 7.56
C GLU A 129 9.82 -14.40 8.84
N GLU A 130 10.79 -13.49 8.92
CA GLU A 130 10.98 -12.60 10.08
C GLU A 130 9.72 -11.77 10.35
N ILE A 131 9.22 -11.07 9.33
CA ILE A 131 8.02 -10.23 9.49
C ILE A 131 6.79 -11.10 9.74
N GLY A 132 6.65 -12.21 9.02
CA GLY A 132 5.56 -13.16 9.22
C GLY A 132 5.49 -13.67 10.65
N LYS A 133 6.61 -14.13 11.22
CA LYS A 133 6.70 -14.62 12.62
C LYS A 133 6.32 -13.54 13.63
N ARG A 134 6.73 -12.30 13.42
CA ARG A 134 6.38 -11.16 14.31
C ARG A 134 4.87 -10.99 14.44
N HIS A 135 4.13 -11.27 13.40
CA HIS A 135 2.66 -11.16 13.37
C HIS A 135 1.94 -12.50 13.58
N GLY A 136 2.68 -13.61 13.73
CA GLY A 136 2.11 -14.95 13.88
C GLY A 136 1.57 -15.53 12.58
N VAL A 137 2.12 -15.13 11.44
CA VAL A 137 1.73 -15.57 10.09
C VAL A 137 2.92 -16.28 9.45
N THR A 138 2.77 -17.56 9.13
CA THR A 138 3.83 -18.38 8.53
C THR A 138 3.55 -18.77 7.08
N GLN A 139 2.32 -18.57 6.61
CA GLN A 139 1.90 -18.92 5.26
C GLN A 139 1.01 -17.84 4.67
N GLY A 140 1.26 -17.46 3.43
CA GLY A 140 0.45 -16.48 2.70
C GLY A 140 -0.91 -17.04 2.26
N ALA A 141 -1.93 -16.20 2.26
CA ALA A 141 -3.28 -16.52 1.77
C ALA A 141 -3.45 -16.03 0.33
N LYS A 142 -2.93 -16.76 -0.64
CA LYS A 142 -2.99 -16.41 -2.07
C LYS A 142 -4.44 -16.19 -2.53
N ALA A 143 -5.35 -17.08 -2.18
CA ALA A 143 -6.76 -16.96 -2.56
C ALA A 143 -7.42 -15.69 -2.02
N THR A 144 -7.09 -15.27 -0.80
CA THR A 144 -7.58 -14.00 -0.22
C THR A 144 -7.00 -12.79 -0.95
N TYR A 145 -5.71 -12.83 -1.28
CA TYR A 145 -5.05 -11.78 -2.07
C TYR A 145 -5.67 -11.64 -3.46
N GLU A 146 -5.95 -12.76 -4.13
CA GLU A 146 -6.66 -12.78 -5.42
C GLU A 146 -8.09 -12.24 -5.28
N ALA A 147 -8.82 -12.63 -4.23
CA ALA A 147 -10.17 -12.13 -3.96
C ALA A 147 -10.20 -10.62 -3.74
N PHE A 148 -9.24 -10.05 -3.00
CA PHE A 148 -9.12 -8.59 -2.83
C PHE A 148 -8.80 -7.89 -4.16
N THR A 149 -8.01 -8.50 -5.03
CA THR A 149 -7.71 -7.96 -6.36
C THR A 149 -8.97 -7.93 -7.23
N GLN A 150 -9.77 -9.00 -7.22
CA GLN A 150 -11.05 -9.04 -7.94
C GLN A 150 -12.08 -8.06 -7.36
N GLU A 151 -12.09 -7.87 -6.05
CA GLU A 151 -12.91 -6.85 -5.41
C GLU A 151 -12.49 -5.44 -5.84
N ALA A 152 -11.19 -5.15 -5.85
CA ALA A 152 -10.65 -3.87 -6.30
C ALA A 152 -11.09 -3.52 -7.73
N LEU A 153 -11.06 -4.50 -8.64
CA LEU A 153 -11.57 -4.34 -10.01
C LEU A 153 -13.05 -3.97 -10.04
N ARG A 154 -13.90 -4.68 -9.29
CA ARG A 154 -15.34 -4.37 -9.19
C ARG A 154 -15.61 -2.99 -8.59
N ARG A 155 -14.73 -2.51 -7.73
CA ARG A 155 -14.79 -1.20 -7.08
C ARG A 155 -14.11 -0.09 -7.90
N ASN A 156 -13.70 -0.38 -9.14
CA ASN A 156 -13.00 0.56 -10.03
C ASN A 156 -11.69 1.13 -9.46
N VAL A 157 -11.00 0.39 -8.61
CA VAL A 157 -9.68 0.77 -8.10
C VAL A 157 -8.66 0.60 -9.21
N PHE A 158 -7.86 1.65 -9.47
CA PHE A 158 -6.92 1.70 -10.59
C PHE A 158 -5.48 2.05 -10.21
N GLY A 159 -5.21 2.33 -8.93
CA GLY A 159 -3.88 2.71 -8.45
C GLY A 159 -3.72 2.55 -6.95
N ALA A 160 -2.47 2.61 -6.46
CA ALA A 160 -2.14 2.50 -5.03
C ALA A 160 -1.44 3.77 -4.51
N PRO A 161 -1.74 4.13 -3.26
CA PRO A 161 -2.83 3.64 -2.42
C PRO A 161 -4.18 4.15 -2.91
N SER A 162 -5.24 3.36 -2.75
CA SER A 162 -6.63 3.81 -2.91
C SER A 162 -7.39 3.54 -1.62
N TYR A 163 -8.15 4.52 -1.19
CA TYR A 163 -9.02 4.46 -0.03
C TYR A 163 -10.46 4.57 -0.51
N VAL A 164 -11.32 3.65 -0.12
CA VAL A 164 -12.75 3.71 -0.48
C VAL A 164 -13.57 3.90 0.78
N TYR A 165 -14.35 4.96 0.82
CA TYR A 165 -15.25 5.29 1.92
C TYR A 165 -16.61 5.74 1.37
N ARG A 166 -17.69 5.08 1.77
CA ARG A 166 -19.07 5.36 1.27
C ARG A 166 -19.15 5.37 -0.26
N ASP A 167 -18.50 4.37 -0.90
CA ASP A 167 -18.41 4.19 -2.36
C ASP A 167 -17.64 5.27 -3.13
N GLU A 168 -17.02 6.22 -2.43
CA GLU A 168 -16.14 7.23 -3.01
C GLU A 168 -14.68 6.78 -2.94
N ILE A 169 -13.93 6.91 -4.06
CA ILE A 169 -12.51 6.55 -4.16
C ILE A 169 -11.64 7.78 -3.94
N PHE A 170 -10.68 7.66 -3.03
CA PHE A 170 -9.60 8.62 -2.80
C PHE A 170 -8.29 7.97 -3.21
N TRP A 171 -7.77 8.32 -4.38
CA TRP A 171 -6.54 7.72 -4.89
C TRP A 171 -5.33 8.60 -4.63
N GLY A 172 -4.32 8.04 -3.98
CA GLY A 172 -3.06 8.69 -3.67
C GLY A 172 -2.95 9.13 -2.20
N GLN A 173 -1.74 9.10 -1.68
CA GLN A 173 -1.46 9.55 -0.31
C GLN A 173 -1.74 11.06 -0.11
N ASP A 174 -1.73 11.81 -1.18
CA ASP A 174 -2.03 13.25 -1.24
C ASP A 174 -3.54 13.55 -1.25
N ARG A 175 -4.39 12.52 -1.25
CA ARG A 175 -5.85 12.65 -1.13
C ARG A 175 -6.37 12.32 0.27
N LEU A 176 -5.47 12.06 1.22
CA LEU A 176 -5.86 11.81 2.61
C LEU A 176 -6.62 13.00 3.22
N ASP A 177 -6.31 14.23 2.83
CA ASP A 177 -7.03 15.43 3.32
C ASP A 177 -8.51 15.43 2.89
N PHE A 178 -8.82 14.94 1.70
CA PHE A 178 -10.21 14.80 1.26
C PHE A 178 -10.92 13.66 2.01
N LEU A 179 -10.24 12.54 2.24
CA LEU A 179 -10.75 11.46 3.06
C LEU A 179 -11.02 11.91 4.50
N ASP A 180 -10.11 12.70 5.08
CA ASP A 180 -10.27 13.27 6.43
C ASP A 180 -11.54 14.13 6.54
N ARG A 181 -11.77 14.99 5.55
CA ARG A 181 -13.01 15.79 5.46
C ARG A 181 -14.25 14.94 5.27
N ALA A 182 -14.17 13.86 4.49
CA ALA A 182 -15.29 12.94 4.28
C ALA A 182 -15.62 12.17 5.57
N LEU A 183 -14.59 11.79 6.34
CA LEU A 183 -14.77 11.14 7.64
C LEU A 183 -15.31 12.08 8.73
N ALA A 184 -15.14 13.39 8.60
CA ALA A 184 -15.65 14.39 9.54
C ALA A 184 -17.16 14.63 9.41
N LYS A 185 -17.77 14.21 8.30
CA LYS A 185 -19.23 14.26 8.05
C LYS A 185 -19.92 13.00 8.59
#